data_8b9c05786066c8b594732f8654a36ed5
#
_entry.id   8b9c05786066c8b594732f8654a36ed5
#
_cell.length_a   1.000
_cell.length_b   1.000
_cell.length_c   1.000
_cell.angle_alpha   90.00
_cell.angle_beta   90.00
_cell.angle_gamma   90.00
#
_symmetry.space_group_name_H-M   'P 1'
#
loop_
_entity.id
_entity.type
_entity.pdbx_description
1 polymer ?
#
loop_
_entity_poly.entity_id
_entity_poly.type
_entity_poly.pdbx_seq_one_letter_code
_entity_poly.pdbx_strand_id
1 'polypeptide(L)'
;MASYALPEGFSDFDMFAFGSALLVGGLLGFFLNLISVVAFLRVREMQTPNNFFVFNLALADLGLNINGLVAAYASYLRYWPFGYEGCQIHGFQGMVSILAAISFLGAIAWDRYHQYCTKQKMFWSTSGTITCIIWGLAIFWAAMPLPAIGWGVFDFEPMKTCCTLDYTMGDRAYISYTVTITVLYLAFPIIVLQSSYSSIYAYFKKTHLFKALLFCWGPYTVMCVYACFENVTFISPKLRMLLPVLAKTSPIFHAVLYAYGNEFYRGGIWQFLTGHKSAEHKK
;
A
#
# COMPACT_ATOMS: atom_id res chain seq x y z
N MET A 1 7.37 -34.53 -14.04
CA MET A 1 7.38 -33.17 -13.46
C MET A 1 8.26 -32.31 -14.34
N ALA A 2 7.71 -31.31 -14.99
CA ALA A 2 8.52 -30.37 -15.76
C ALA A 2 9.44 -29.63 -14.77
N SER A 3 10.76 -29.79 -14.94
CA SER A 3 11.75 -29.02 -14.18
C SER A 3 11.69 -27.59 -14.71
N TYR A 4 10.95 -26.72 -14.05
CA TYR A 4 11.03 -25.29 -14.35
C TYR A 4 12.41 -24.79 -13.95
N ALA A 5 13.17 -24.29 -14.92
CA ALA A 5 14.43 -23.63 -14.66
C ALA A 5 14.20 -22.41 -13.79
N LEU A 6 14.94 -22.31 -12.67
CA LEU A 6 14.88 -21.16 -11.79
C LEU A 6 15.28 -19.88 -12.54
N PRO A 7 14.69 -18.74 -12.25
CA PRO A 7 15.11 -17.46 -12.80
C PRO A 7 16.59 -17.19 -12.51
N GLU A 8 17.27 -16.52 -13.42
CA GLU A 8 18.69 -16.18 -13.27
C GLU A 8 18.96 -15.41 -11.98
N GLY A 9 19.98 -15.86 -11.24
CA GLY A 9 20.38 -15.26 -9.97
C GLY A 9 19.58 -15.72 -8.75
N PHE A 10 18.61 -16.65 -8.90
CA PHE A 10 17.83 -17.21 -7.79
C PHE A 10 18.10 -18.69 -7.58
N SER A 11 18.09 -19.11 -6.30
CA SER A 11 18.13 -20.49 -5.85
C SER A 11 16.78 -20.92 -5.28
N ASP A 12 16.61 -22.22 -5.03
CA ASP A 12 15.43 -22.75 -4.31
C ASP A 12 15.25 -22.12 -2.93
N PHE A 13 16.37 -21.86 -2.26
CA PHE A 13 16.34 -21.16 -0.97
C PHE A 13 15.82 -19.73 -1.10
N ASP A 14 16.19 -19.00 -2.15
CA ASP A 14 15.70 -17.63 -2.39
C ASP A 14 14.19 -17.65 -2.65
N MET A 15 13.69 -18.59 -3.48
CA MET A 15 12.25 -18.74 -3.75
C MET A 15 11.48 -19.00 -2.45
N PHE A 16 11.99 -19.89 -1.61
CA PHE A 16 11.40 -20.18 -0.32
C PHE A 16 11.47 -19.00 0.65
N ALA A 17 12.61 -18.30 0.74
CA ALA A 17 12.82 -17.18 1.65
C ALA A 17 11.92 -15.99 1.31
N PHE A 18 11.88 -15.57 0.04
CA PHE A 18 11.02 -14.48 -0.41
C PHE A 18 9.53 -14.87 -0.31
N GLY A 19 9.18 -16.11 -0.69
CA GLY A 19 7.82 -16.62 -0.55
C GLY A 19 7.37 -16.64 0.92
N SER A 20 8.22 -17.05 1.84
CA SER A 20 7.92 -17.06 3.29
C SER A 20 7.79 -15.65 3.86
N ALA A 21 8.63 -14.72 3.44
CA ALA A 21 8.52 -13.32 3.85
C ALA A 21 7.18 -12.69 3.40
N LEU A 22 6.78 -12.95 2.14
CA LEU A 22 5.50 -12.52 1.60
C LEU A 22 4.31 -13.20 2.29
N LEU A 23 4.42 -14.50 2.62
CA LEU A 23 3.37 -15.24 3.32
C LEU A 23 3.16 -14.70 4.73
N VAL A 24 4.23 -14.60 5.52
CA VAL A 24 4.15 -14.13 6.91
C VAL A 24 3.69 -12.68 6.96
N GLY A 25 4.29 -11.80 6.13
CA GLY A 25 3.90 -10.40 6.04
C GLY A 25 2.46 -10.23 5.56
N GLY A 26 2.07 -10.98 4.52
CA GLY A 26 0.71 -10.96 3.96
C GLY A 26 -0.35 -11.44 4.96
N LEU A 27 -0.12 -12.55 5.66
CA LEU A 27 -1.06 -13.06 6.68
C LEU A 27 -1.17 -12.11 7.86
N LEU A 28 -0.05 -11.65 8.41
CA LEU A 28 -0.07 -10.73 9.55
C LEU A 28 -0.78 -9.43 9.20
N GLY A 29 -0.44 -8.81 8.06
CA GLY A 29 -1.10 -7.61 7.57
C GLY A 29 -2.58 -7.84 7.29
N PHE A 30 -2.94 -8.97 6.67
CA PHE A 30 -4.33 -9.33 6.38
C PHE A 30 -5.18 -9.38 7.66
N PHE A 31 -4.75 -10.12 8.68
CA PHE A 31 -5.53 -10.23 9.92
C PHE A 31 -5.62 -8.91 10.69
N LEU A 32 -4.53 -8.13 10.77
CA LEU A 32 -4.54 -6.83 11.43
C LEU A 32 -5.51 -5.85 10.75
N ASN A 33 -5.51 -5.78 9.43
CA ASN A 33 -6.42 -4.92 8.69
C ASN A 33 -7.86 -5.45 8.68
N LEU A 34 -8.05 -6.77 8.64
CA LEU A 34 -9.37 -7.38 8.78
C LEU A 34 -10.02 -7.04 10.13
N ILE A 35 -9.27 -7.12 11.23
CA ILE A 35 -9.74 -6.68 12.55
C ILE A 35 -10.20 -5.21 12.49
N SER A 36 -9.44 -4.34 11.86
CA SER A 36 -9.77 -2.92 11.69
C SER A 36 -11.07 -2.72 10.91
N VAL A 37 -11.25 -3.44 9.80
CA VAL A 37 -12.46 -3.40 8.98
C VAL A 37 -13.68 -3.90 9.77
N VAL A 38 -13.57 -5.06 10.42
CA VAL A 38 -14.69 -5.65 11.17
C VAL A 38 -15.03 -4.81 12.40
N ALA A 39 -14.04 -4.26 13.10
CA ALA A 39 -14.27 -3.37 14.24
C ALA A 39 -15.03 -2.11 13.81
N PHE A 40 -14.66 -1.47 12.70
CA PHE A 40 -15.39 -0.32 12.16
C PHE A 40 -16.85 -0.67 11.84
N LEU A 41 -17.12 -1.84 11.26
CA LEU A 41 -18.49 -2.26 10.90
C LEU A 41 -19.34 -2.66 12.10
N ARG A 42 -18.73 -3.11 13.21
CA ARG A 42 -19.43 -3.63 14.39
C ARG A 42 -19.56 -2.64 15.53
N VAL A 43 -18.61 -1.74 15.69
CA VAL A 43 -18.56 -0.78 16.79
C VAL A 43 -19.10 0.57 16.32
N ARG A 44 -20.32 0.92 16.73
CA ARG A 44 -21.00 2.16 16.31
C ARG A 44 -20.20 3.42 16.59
N GLU A 45 -19.50 3.45 17.70
CA GLU A 45 -18.67 4.58 18.11
C GLU A 45 -17.52 4.84 17.14
N MET A 46 -17.05 3.80 16.44
CA MET A 46 -16.01 3.95 15.39
C MET A 46 -16.56 4.49 14.08
N GLN A 47 -17.89 4.39 13.83
CA GLN A 47 -18.52 4.81 12.60
C GLN A 47 -18.65 6.33 12.52
N THR A 48 -17.52 7.00 12.31
CA THR A 48 -17.44 8.45 12.15
C THR A 48 -16.86 8.81 10.77
N PRO A 49 -17.17 10.00 10.21
CA PRO A 49 -16.62 10.43 8.92
C PRO A 49 -15.08 10.39 8.88
N ASN A 50 -14.44 10.69 9.99
CA ASN A 50 -12.97 10.69 10.14
C ASN A 50 -12.40 9.26 10.08
N ASN A 51 -13.02 8.33 10.80
CA ASN A 51 -12.59 6.93 10.81
C ASN A 51 -12.93 6.19 9.51
N PHE A 52 -13.81 6.74 8.69
CA PHE A 52 -14.15 6.19 7.38
C PHE A 52 -12.94 6.18 6.43
N PHE A 53 -12.03 7.15 6.53
CA PHE A 53 -10.76 7.10 5.78
C PHE A 53 -9.85 5.96 6.26
N VAL A 54 -9.83 5.69 7.56
CA VAL A 54 -9.04 4.59 8.14
C VAL A 54 -9.61 3.23 7.73
N PHE A 55 -10.93 3.10 7.72
CA PHE A 55 -11.61 1.92 7.20
C PHE A 55 -11.24 1.65 5.74
N ASN A 56 -11.23 2.68 4.89
CA ASN A 56 -10.85 2.55 3.48
C ASN A 56 -9.34 2.29 3.29
N LEU A 57 -8.49 2.86 4.13
CA LEU A 57 -7.06 2.49 4.16
C LEU A 57 -6.90 1.00 4.47
N ALA A 58 -7.61 0.48 5.48
CA ALA A 58 -7.55 -0.94 5.81
C ALA A 58 -8.07 -1.84 4.66
N LEU A 59 -9.08 -1.40 3.89
CA LEU A 59 -9.53 -2.09 2.68
C LEU A 59 -8.46 -2.11 1.59
N ALA A 60 -7.78 -1.00 1.34
CA ALA A 60 -6.68 -0.92 0.38
C ALA A 60 -5.51 -1.82 0.82
N ASP A 61 -5.17 -1.82 2.10
CA ASP A 61 -4.14 -2.66 2.70
C ASP A 61 -4.49 -4.15 2.61
N LEU A 62 -5.76 -4.54 2.81
CA LEU A 62 -6.22 -5.91 2.57
C LEU A 62 -5.98 -6.33 1.11
N GLY A 63 -6.25 -5.45 0.15
CA GLY A 63 -5.96 -5.70 -1.26
C GLY A 63 -4.46 -5.95 -1.49
N LEU A 64 -3.59 -5.14 -0.89
CA LEU A 64 -2.13 -5.31 -1.01
C LEU A 64 -1.64 -6.60 -0.34
N ASN A 65 -2.23 -6.98 0.81
CA ASN A 65 -1.91 -8.24 1.48
C ASN A 65 -2.31 -9.45 0.61
N ILE A 66 -3.50 -9.44 0.00
CA ILE A 66 -3.94 -10.50 -0.93
C ILE A 66 -2.97 -10.59 -2.12
N ASN A 67 -2.55 -9.46 -2.68
CA ASN A 67 -1.55 -9.41 -3.75
C ASN A 67 -0.23 -10.09 -3.32
N GLY A 68 0.26 -9.80 -2.11
CA GLY A 68 1.44 -10.43 -1.54
C GLY A 68 1.27 -11.94 -1.31
N LEU A 69 0.09 -12.40 -0.85
CA LEU A 69 -0.22 -13.81 -0.64
C LEU A 69 -0.27 -14.61 -1.96
N VAL A 70 -0.80 -14.02 -3.02
CA VAL A 70 -0.77 -14.61 -4.38
C VAL A 70 0.67 -14.77 -4.87
N ALA A 71 1.52 -13.75 -4.67
CA ALA A 71 2.94 -13.83 -4.99
C ALA A 71 3.69 -14.87 -4.13
N ALA A 72 3.35 -15.01 -2.84
CA ALA A 72 3.89 -16.05 -1.98
C ALA A 72 3.55 -17.45 -2.51
N TYR A 73 2.30 -17.68 -2.87
CA TYR A 73 1.84 -18.94 -3.46
C TYR A 73 2.64 -19.30 -4.74
N ALA A 74 2.77 -18.34 -5.67
CA ALA A 74 3.57 -18.53 -6.89
C ALA A 74 5.05 -18.82 -6.57
N SER A 75 5.61 -18.20 -5.52
CA SER A 75 7.00 -18.45 -5.08
C SER A 75 7.21 -19.88 -4.60
N TYR A 76 6.27 -20.47 -3.87
CA TYR A 76 6.33 -21.86 -3.47
C TYR A 76 6.16 -22.84 -4.64
N LEU A 77 5.37 -22.46 -5.66
CA LEU A 77 5.27 -23.21 -6.93
C LEU A 77 6.50 -23.04 -7.80
N ARG A 78 7.35 -22.03 -7.58
CA ARG A 78 8.53 -21.64 -8.37
C ARG A 78 8.20 -21.12 -9.77
N TYR A 79 6.95 -20.79 -10.06
CA TYR A 79 6.49 -20.20 -11.32
C TYR A 79 5.16 -19.49 -11.11
N TRP A 80 4.80 -18.64 -12.07
CA TRP A 80 3.51 -17.96 -12.11
C TRP A 80 2.44 -18.85 -12.74
N PRO A 81 1.42 -19.32 -12.00
CA PRO A 81 0.45 -20.28 -12.51
C PRO A 81 -0.75 -19.67 -13.24
N PHE A 82 -0.89 -18.33 -13.24
CA PHE A 82 -2.11 -17.64 -13.68
C PHE A 82 -2.00 -17.06 -15.10
N GLY A 83 -0.94 -17.38 -15.87
CA GLY A 83 -0.74 -16.90 -17.22
C GLY A 83 -0.55 -15.38 -17.34
N TYR A 84 -0.55 -14.90 -18.59
CA TYR A 84 -0.33 -13.49 -18.90
C TYR A 84 -1.45 -12.59 -18.34
N GLU A 85 -2.72 -12.98 -18.54
CA GLU A 85 -3.87 -12.19 -18.05
C GLU A 85 -3.87 -12.07 -16.53
N GLY A 86 -3.54 -13.16 -15.83
CA GLY A 86 -3.38 -13.13 -14.38
C GLY A 86 -2.25 -12.20 -13.93
N CYS A 87 -1.17 -12.06 -14.71
CA CYS A 87 -0.10 -11.09 -14.45
C CYS A 87 -0.62 -9.66 -14.57
N GLN A 88 -1.38 -9.35 -15.63
CA GLN A 88 -1.99 -8.02 -15.81
C GLN A 88 -2.95 -7.66 -14.65
N ILE A 89 -3.80 -8.61 -14.26
CA ILE A 89 -4.74 -8.42 -13.14
C ILE A 89 -3.97 -8.21 -11.82
N HIS A 90 -2.92 -9.00 -11.57
CA HIS A 90 -2.10 -8.88 -10.37
C HIS A 90 -1.40 -7.52 -10.29
N GLY A 91 -0.78 -7.07 -11.39
CA GLY A 91 -0.15 -5.75 -11.47
C GLY A 91 -1.15 -4.62 -11.28
N PHE A 92 -2.28 -4.67 -11.99
CA PHE A 92 -3.36 -3.70 -11.86
C PHE A 92 -3.92 -3.63 -10.44
N GLN A 93 -4.29 -4.76 -9.85
CA GLN A 93 -4.86 -4.83 -8.50
C GLN A 93 -3.87 -4.32 -7.44
N GLY A 94 -2.58 -4.69 -7.56
CA GLY A 94 -1.53 -4.18 -6.68
C GLY A 94 -1.39 -2.65 -6.79
N MET A 95 -1.41 -2.11 -8.00
CA MET A 95 -1.32 -0.67 -8.26
C MET A 95 -2.54 0.07 -7.69
N VAL A 96 -3.77 -0.42 -7.90
CA VAL A 96 -4.99 0.17 -7.30
C VAL A 96 -4.84 0.25 -5.78
N SER A 97 -4.43 -0.85 -5.15
CA SER A 97 -4.32 -0.94 -3.69
C SER A 97 -3.31 0.07 -3.14
N ILE A 98 -2.15 0.21 -3.78
CA ILE A 98 -1.12 1.12 -3.30
C ILE A 98 -1.48 2.59 -3.52
N LEU A 99 -2.02 2.95 -4.69
CA LEU A 99 -2.42 4.32 -4.98
C LEU A 99 -3.55 4.76 -4.03
N ALA A 100 -4.50 3.88 -3.76
CA ALA A 100 -5.55 4.12 -2.77
C ALA A 100 -4.97 4.29 -1.36
N ALA A 101 -4.09 3.39 -0.90
CA ALA A 101 -3.48 3.46 0.43
C ALA A 101 -2.72 4.77 0.65
N ILE A 102 -1.87 5.18 -0.29
CA ILE A 102 -1.12 6.45 -0.22
C ILE A 102 -2.08 7.65 -0.15
N SER A 103 -3.15 7.63 -0.97
CA SER A 103 -4.14 8.71 -0.98
C SER A 103 -4.94 8.78 0.32
N PHE A 104 -5.32 7.63 0.90
CA PHE A 104 -6.00 7.61 2.21
C PHE A 104 -5.08 8.05 3.34
N LEU A 105 -3.79 7.75 3.31
CA LEU A 105 -2.83 8.30 4.27
C LEU A 105 -2.79 9.83 4.20
N GLY A 106 -2.79 10.39 2.98
CA GLY A 106 -2.90 11.84 2.76
C GLY A 106 -4.21 12.43 3.28
N ALA A 107 -5.35 11.76 2.99
CA ALA A 107 -6.67 12.20 3.45
C ALA A 107 -6.81 12.16 4.99
N ILE A 108 -6.26 11.12 5.63
CA ILE A 108 -6.20 11.01 7.10
C ILE A 108 -5.37 12.15 7.68
N ALA A 109 -4.23 12.47 7.08
CA ALA A 109 -3.39 13.56 7.53
C ALA A 109 -4.08 14.92 7.40
N TRP A 110 -4.73 15.16 6.26
CA TRP A 110 -5.52 16.36 6.01
C TRP A 110 -6.70 16.50 7.00
N ASP A 111 -7.43 15.40 7.26
CA ASP A 111 -8.49 15.35 8.25
C ASP A 111 -8.00 15.71 9.65
N ARG A 112 -6.86 15.15 10.08
CA ARG A 112 -6.27 15.48 11.38
C ARG A 112 -5.85 16.94 11.50
N TYR A 113 -5.34 17.54 10.41
CA TYR A 113 -5.08 18.98 10.37
C TYR A 113 -6.35 19.77 10.66
N HIS A 114 -7.44 19.48 9.97
CA HIS A 114 -8.70 20.19 10.16
C HIS A 114 -9.26 20.00 11.56
N GLN A 115 -9.18 18.81 12.11
CA GLN A 115 -9.66 18.50 13.45
C GLN A 115 -8.88 19.25 14.55
N TYR A 116 -7.55 19.31 14.44
CA TYR A 116 -6.70 19.88 15.50
C TYR A 116 -6.45 21.39 15.34
N CYS A 117 -6.26 21.87 14.11
CA CYS A 117 -5.87 23.25 13.84
C CYS A 117 -7.06 24.15 13.54
N THR A 118 -8.03 23.70 12.73
CA THR A 118 -9.19 24.53 12.38
C THR A 118 -10.43 24.22 13.20
N LYS A 119 -10.40 23.14 14.00
CA LYS A 119 -11.54 22.63 14.80
C LYS A 119 -12.83 22.39 13.98
N GLN A 120 -12.69 22.22 12.69
CA GLN A 120 -13.80 21.92 11.78
C GLN A 120 -14.18 20.44 11.88
N LYS A 121 -15.49 20.18 11.92
CA LYS A 121 -16.00 18.79 11.91
C LYS A 121 -16.12 18.27 10.48
N MET A 122 -15.68 17.06 10.26
CA MET A 122 -15.87 16.34 9.01
C MET A 122 -17.33 15.87 8.87
N PHE A 123 -17.89 16.01 7.68
CA PHE A 123 -19.23 15.51 7.36
C PHE A 123 -19.16 14.22 6.54
N TRP A 124 -20.16 13.37 6.66
CA TRP A 124 -20.27 12.12 5.89
C TRP A 124 -20.27 12.36 4.37
N SER A 125 -20.96 13.42 3.90
CA SER A 125 -20.95 13.79 2.49
C SER A 125 -19.52 14.09 1.98
N THR A 126 -18.75 14.85 2.74
CA THR A 126 -17.37 15.20 2.39
C THR A 126 -16.46 13.96 2.39
N SER A 127 -16.51 13.15 3.45
CA SER A 127 -15.67 11.94 3.51
C SER A 127 -16.06 10.92 2.43
N GLY A 128 -17.35 10.76 2.15
CA GLY A 128 -17.84 9.91 1.07
C GLY A 128 -17.37 10.37 -0.31
N THR A 129 -17.50 11.68 -0.61
CA THR A 129 -17.03 12.24 -1.89
C THR A 129 -15.53 12.06 -2.06
N ILE A 130 -14.71 12.38 -1.06
CA ILE A 130 -13.26 12.19 -1.10
C ILE A 130 -12.91 10.72 -1.32
N THR A 131 -13.59 9.80 -0.63
CA THR A 131 -13.38 8.36 -0.79
C THR A 131 -13.69 7.89 -2.20
N CYS A 132 -14.80 8.32 -2.80
CA CYS A 132 -15.14 7.99 -4.19
C CYS A 132 -14.09 8.53 -5.17
N ILE A 133 -13.60 9.75 -4.96
CA ILE A 133 -12.55 10.35 -5.79
C ILE A 133 -11.24 9.54 -5.66
N ILE A 134 -10.83 9.16 -4.44
CA ILE A 134 -9.61 8.39 -4.21
C ILE A 134 -9.67 7.06 -4.94
N TRP A 135 -10.73 6.26 -4.76
CA TRP A 135 -10.88 4.97 -5.43
C TRP A 135 -10.98 5.14 -6.95
N GLY A 136 -11.74 6.12 -7.43
CA GLY A 136 -11.87 6.41 -8.86
C GLY A 136 -10.53 6.75 -9.52
N LEU A 137 -9.74 7.63 -8.88
CA LEU A 137 -8.40 8.00 -9.38
C LEU A 137 -7.42 6.84 -9.27
N ALA A 138 -7.45 6.04 -8.19
CA ALA A 138 -6.59 4.88 -8.06
C ALA A 138 -6.84 3.85 -9.18
N ILE A 139 -8.11 3.55 -9.47
CA ILE A 139 -8.51 2.66 -10.57
C ILE A 139 -8.09 3.26 -11.92
N PHE A 140 -8.37 4.53 -12.15
CA PHE A 140 -8.04 5.22 -13.40
C PHE A 140 -6.54 5.13 -13.70
N TRP A 141 -5.70 5.55 -12.76
CA TRP A 141 -4.24 5.56 -12.97
C TRP A 141 -3.64 4.15 -13.03
N ALA A 142 -4.16 3.20 -12.25
CA ALA A 142 -3.72 1.82 -12.33
C ALA A 142 -4.10 1.12 -13.64
N ALA A 143 -5.14 1.59 -14.34
CA ALA A 143 -5.56 1.04 -15.63
C ALA A 143 -4.64 1.47 -16.78
N MET A 144 -3.87 2.56 -16.64
CA MET A 144 -3.05 3.10 -17.72
C MET A 144 -2.02 2.11 -18.30
N PRO A 145 -1.32 1.27 -17.48
CA PRO A 145 -0.39 0.29 -18.00
C PRO A 145 -1.02 -0.97 -18.58
N LEU A 146 -2.36 -1.13 -18.51
CA LEU A 146 -3.02 -2.29 -19.10
C LEU A 146 -2.87 -2.30 -20.64
N PRO A 147 -2.82 -3.49 -21.28
CA PRO A 147 -2.56 -3.62 -22.72
C PRO A 147 -3.52 -2.85 -23.61
N ALA A 148 -4.75 -2.61 -23.15
CA ALA A 148 -5.75 -1.84 -23.90
C ALA A 148 -5.40 -0.34 -24.03
N ILE A 149 -4.58 0.21 -23.14
CA ILE A 149 -4.16 1.63 -23.11
C ILE A 149 -2.68 1.75 -23.44
N GLY A 150 -1.83 0.94 -22.78
CA GLY A 150 -0.39 0.82 -23.09
C GLY A 150 0.47 2.00 -22.64
N TRP A 151 0.04 2.77 -21.60
CA TRP A 151 0.89 3.78 -21.01
C TRP A 151 1.67 3.20 -19.82
N GLY A 152 2.80 2.59 -20.10
CA GLY A 152 3.51 1.62 -19.27
C GLY A 152 3.06 0.18 -19.55
N VAL A 153 3.68 -0.78 -18.91
CA VAL A 153 3.36 -2.22 -19.07
C VAL A 153 3.50 -2.90 -17.71
N PHE A 154 2.60 -3.82 -17.40
CA PHE A 154 2.79 -4.75 -16.28
C PHE A 154 3.54 -6.00 -16.78
N ASP A 155 4.63 -6.35 -16.12
CA ASP A 155 5.41 -7.54 -16.40
C ASP A 155 5.98 -8.14 -15.11
N PHE A 156 6.67 -9.25 -15.26
CA PHE A 156 7.20 -10.04 -14.15
C PHE A 156 8.36 -9.34 -13.44
N GLU A 157 8.32 -9.37 -12.13
CA GLU A 157 9.47 -9.10 -11.28
C GLU A 157 10.59 -10.14 -11.53
N PRO A 158 11.85 -9.85 -11.16
CA PRO A 158 12.99 -10.74 -11.45
C PRO A 158 12.80 -12.19 -11.05
N MET A 159 12.05 -12.46 -9.98
CA MET A 159 11.76 -13.83 -9.50
C MET A 159 10.65 -14.55 -10.29
N LYS A 160 9.97 -13.84 -11.20
CA LYS A 160 8.85 -14.35 -12.04
C LYS A 160 7.69 -14.96 -11.25
N THR A 161 7.46 -14.51 -10.04
CA THR A 161 6.38 -14.98 -9.15
C THR A 161 5.39 -13.88 -8.76
N CYS A 162 5.59 -12.68 -9.24
CA CYS A 162 4.64 -11.56 -9.15
C CYS A 162 4.84 -10.59 -10.32
N CYS A 163 3.87 -9.72 -10.52
CA CYS A 163 3.86 -8.76 -11.61
C CYS A 163 3.70 -7.35 -11.06
N THR A 164 4.42 -6.42 -11.67
CA THR A 164 4.40 -4.99 -11.36
C THR A 164 4.62 -4.17 -12.62
N LEU A 165 4.66 -2.84 -12.49
CA LEU A 165 5.06 -1.99 -13.60
C LEU A 165 6.50 -2.34 -14.03
N ASP A 166 6.71 -2.61 -15.31
CA ASP A 166 8.02 -2.99 -15.84
C ASP A 166 8.97 -1.78 -15.87
N TYR A 167 9.86 -1.75 -14.90
CA TYR A 167 10.90 -0.73 -14.76
C TYR A 167 12.19 -1.03 -15.57
N THR A 168 12.23 -2.14 -16.31
CA THR A 168 13.41 -2.55 -17.08
C THR A 168 13.39 -1.98 -18.50
N MET A 169 12.23 -1.62 -19.03
CA MET A 169 12.05 -1.10 -20.38
C MET A 169 12.71 0.27 -20.57
N GLY A 170 12.60 1.19 -19.62
CA GLY A 170 13.17 2.54 -19.70
C GLY A 170 12.67 3.36 -20.89
N ASP A 171 11.54 2.97 -21.48
CA ASP A 171 10.97 3.64 -22.64
C ASP A 171 10.22 4.93 -22.29
N ARG A 172 9.80 5.69 -23.29
CA ARG A 172 9.07 6.95 -23.07
C ARG A 172 7.74 6.76 -22.35
N ALA A 173 7.05 5.63 -22.56
CA ALA A 173 5.78 5.33 -21.91
C ALA A 173 6.00 5.10 -20.42
N TYR A 174 6.99 4.27 -20.05
CA TYR A 174 7.38 4.05 -18.66
C TYR A 174 7.80 5.36 -17.96
N ILE A 175 8.71 6.13 -18.60
CA ILE A 175 9.24 7.36 -18.01
C ILE A 175 8.12 8.36 -17.73
N SER A 176 7.28 8.65 -18.74
CA SER A 176 6.20 9.63 -18.59
C SER A 176 5.14 9.18 -17.58
N TYR A 177 4.79 7.90 -17.55
CA TYR A 177 3.88 7.34 -16.56
C TYR A 177 4.46 7.43 -15.14
N THR A 178 5.71 6.95 -14.95
CA THR A 178 6.36 6.94 -13.64
C THR A 178 6.55 8.35 -13.07
N VAL A 179 6.96 9.30 -13.90
CA VAL A 179 7.07 10.72 -13.49
C VAL A 179 5.70 11.27 -13.08
N THR A 180 4.67 11.00 -13.87
CA THR A 180 3.30 11.48 -13.56
C THR A 180 2.81 10.91 -12.23
N ILE A 181 2.90 9.59 -12.03
CA ILE A 181 2.48 8.95 -10.78
C ILE A 181 3.31 9.45 -9.60
N THR A 182 4.63 9.61 -9.75
CA THR A 182 5.50 10.11 -8.69
C THR A 182 5.11 11.54 -8.29
N VAL A 183 4.83 12.41 -9.24
CA VAL A 183 4.39 13.78 -8.95
C VAL A 183 3.03 13.79 -8.23
N LEU A 184 2.06 13.03 -8.73
CA LEU A 184 0.69 13.04 -8.19
C LEU A 184 0.57 12.36 -6.82
N TYR A 185 1.26 11.22 -6.61
CA TYR A 185 1.07 10.38 -5.44
C TYR A 185 2.22 10.43 -4.42
N LEU A 186 3.35 11.04 -4.76
CA LEU A 186 4.46 11.24 -3.82
C LEU A 186 4.74 12.72 -3.59
N ALA A 187 5.07 13.49 -4.63
CA ALA A 187 5.46 14.89 -4.45
C ALA A 187 4.30 15.77 -3.94
N PHE A 188 3.12 15.66 -4.55
CA PHE A 188 1.96 16.45 -4.14
C PHE A 188 1.52 16.14 -2.70
N PRO A 189 1.31 14.88 -2.27
CA PRO A 189 1.03 14.57 -0.87
C PRO A 189 2.12 15.03 0.09
N ILE A 190 3.39 14.93 -0.27
CA ILE A 190 4.51 15.43 0.57
C ILE A 190 4.42 16.94 0.75
N ILE A 191 4.15 17.71 -0.32
CA ILE A 191 4.00 19.17 -0.26
C ILE A 191 2.80 19.56 0.62
N VAL A 192 1.66 18.88 0.45
CA VAL A 192 0.46 19.10 1.28
C VAL A 192 0.74 18.76 2.75
N LEU A 193 1.42 17.66 3.01
CA LEU A 193 1.84 17.28 4.35
C LEU A 193 2.82 18.29 4.94
N GLN A 194 3.80 18.75 4.19
CA GLN A 194 4.82 19.67 4.66
C GLN A 194 4.26 21.07 4.94
N SER A 195 3.33 21.58 4.14
CA SER A 195 2.61 22.84 4.39
C SER A 195 1.71 22.77 5.63
N SER A 196 1.13 21.59 5.89
CA SER A 196 0.34 21.32 7.10
C SER A 196 1.21 20.97 8.33
N TYR A 197 2.48 20.63 8.12
CA TYR A 197 3.37 19.97 9.07
C TYR A 197 3.80 20.84 10.26
N SER A 198 3.97 22.15 10.07
CA SER A 198 4.33 23.06 11.18
C SER A 198 3.28 23.05 12.29
N SER A 199 2.02 22.83 11.93
CA SER A 199 0.88 22.85 12.86
C SER A 199 0.53 21.46 13.44
N ILE A 200 0.88 20.35 12.74
CA ILE A 200 0.55 18.97 13.15
C ILE A 200 1.78 18.17 13.60
N TYR A 201 2.94 18.79 13.66
CA TYR A 201 4.20 18.10 13.99
C TYR A 201 4.10 17.18 15.23
N ALA A 202 3.39 17.60 16.27
CA ALA A 202 3.19 16.82 17.49
C ALA A 202 2.43 15.50 17.24
N TYR A 203 1.44 15.48 16.35
CA TYR A 203 0.66 14.29 16.00
C TYR A 203 1.49 13.30 15.17
N PHE A 204 2.14 13.77 14.10
CA PHE A 204 2.98 12.91 13.26
C PHE A 204 4.24 12.39 13.95
N LYS A 205 4.81 13.15 14.89
CA LYS A 205 5.90 12.67 15.74
C LYS A 205 5.46 11.48 16.59
N LYS A 206 4.18 11.45 17.00
CA LYS A 206 3.60 10.37 17.81
C LYS A 206 3.25 9.11 16.98
N THR A 207 2.79 9.26 15.75
CA THR A 207 2.28 8.12 14.93
C THR A 207 3.33 7.40 14.12
N HIS A 208 4.47 8.05 13.82
CA HIS A 208 5.55 7.52 12.95
C HIS A 208 5.08 7.00 11.57
N LEU A 209 3.83 7.24 11.20
CA LEU A 209 3.18 6.67 10.01
C LEU A 209 3.90 7.05 8.71
N PHE A 210 4.27 8.32 8.58
CA PHE A 210 5.00 8.81 7.41
C PHE A 210 6.42 8.21 7.29
N LYS A 211 7.10 8.02 8.43
CA LYS A 211 8.42 7.37 8.44
C LYS A 211 8.34 5.91 8.01
N ALA A 212 7.29 5.19 8.44
CA ALA A 212 7.07 3.82 8.03
C ALA A 212 6.77 3.72 6.52
N LEU A 213 5.96 4.64 5.97
CA LEU A 213 5.71 4.72 4.53
C LEU A 213 7.02 4.92 3.75
N LEU A 214 7.84 5.90 4.14
CA LEU A 214 9.13 6.15 3.50
C LEU A 214 10.10 4.99 3.65
N PHE A 215 10.11 4.32 4.80
CA PHE A 215 10.96 3.14 5.02
C PHE A 215 10.55 1.98 4.12
N CYS A 216 9.26 1.68 4.01
CA CYS A 216 8.76 0.56 3.22
C CYS A 216 8.82 0.84 1.71
N TRP A 217 8.37 2.02 1.27
CA TRP A 217 8.20 2.33 -0.15
C TRP A 217 9.32 3.18 -0.74
N GLY A 218 10.03 3.95 0.09
CA GLY A 218 11.10 4.85 -0.37
C GLY A 218 12.16 4.16 -1.25
N PRO A 219 12.78 3.07 -0.77
CA PRO A 219 13.82 2.39 -1.55
C PRO A 219 13.32 1.87 -2.91
N TYR A 220 12.12 1.29 -2.95
CA TYR A 220 11.50 0.82 -4.20
C TYR A 220 11.17 1.98 -5.15
N THR A 221 10.59 3.07 -4.62
CA THR A 221 10.28 4.28 -5.40
C THR A 221 11.56 4.90 -5.99
N VAL A 222 12.64 4.99 -5.20
CA VAL A 222 13.93 5.50 -5.67
C VAL A 222 14.45 4.65 -6.83
N MET A 223 14.37 3.33 -6.74
CA MET A 223 14.77 2.44 -7.84
C MET A 223 13.90 2.67 -9.09
N CYS A 224 12.58 2.76 -8.95
CA CYS A 224 11.68 2.99 -10.09
C CYS A 224 11.91 4.36 -10.74
N VAL A 225 12.17 5.41 -9.96
CA VAL A 225 12.50 6.74 -10.48
C VAL A 225 13.89 6.74 -11.14
N TYR A 226 14.88 6.07 -10.54
CA TYR A 226 16.22 5.93 -11.14
C TYR A 226 16.16 5.20 -12.48
N ALA A 227 15.26 4.21 -12.63
CA ALA A 227 15.02 3.51 -13.89
C ALA A 227 14.49 4.40 -15.03
N CYS A 228 14.05 5.63 -14.73
CA CYS A 228 13.71 6.62 -15.76
C CYS A 228 14.93 7.24 -16.44
N PHE A 229 16.10 7.17 -15.80
CA PHE A 229 17.32 7.82 -16.26
C PHE A 229 18.39 6.82 -16.68
N GLU A 230 18.45 5.65 -16.02
CA GLU A 230 19.51 4.68 -16.20
C GLU A 230 18.96 3.25 -16.16
N ASN A 231 19.66 2.33 -16.80
CA ASN A 231 19.29 0.92 -16.77
C ASN A 231 19.58 0.31 -15.39
N VAL A 232 18.55 -0.19 -14.73
CA VAL A 232 18.65 -0.80 -13.38
C VAL A 232 19.03 -2.28 -13.39
N THR A 233 19.27 -2.88 -14.56
CA THR A 233 19.62 -4.31 -14.65
C THR A 233 20.99 -4.63 -14.04
N PHE A 234 21.88 -3.63 -13.83
CA PHE A 234 23.11 -3.79 -13.07
C PHE A 234 22.88 -4.08 -11.57
N ILE A 235 21.72 -3.68 -11.03
CA ILE A 235 21.35 -4.01 -9.66
C ILE A 235 21.02 -5.50 -9.59
N SER A 236 21.59 -6.20 -8.59
CA SER A 236 21.37 -7.64 -8.48
C SER A 236 19.87 -8.00 -8.46
N PRO A 237 19.45 -9.09 -9.12
CA PRO A 237 18.05 -9.51 -9.15
C PRO A 237 17.44 -9.69 -7.75
N LYS A 238 18.23 -10.19 -6.79
CA LYS A 238 17.80 -10.36 -5.40
C LYS A 238 17.48 -9.02 -4.72
N LEU A 239 18.29 -7.98 -4.93
CA LEU A 239 18.03 -6.65 -4.37
C LEU A 239 16.79 -6.04 -5.01
N ARG A 240 16.63 -6.14 -6.33
CA ARG A 240 15.42 -5.68 -7.03
C ARG A 240 14.15 -6.38 -6.54
N MET A 241 14.25 -7.64 -6.11
CA MET A 241 13.13 -8.38 -5.52
C MET A 241 12.89 -8.02 -4.03
N LEU A 242 13.95 -7.73 -3.27
CA LEU A 242 13.82 -7.36 -1.85
C LEU A 242 13.03 -6.07 -1.66
N LEU A 243 13.21 -5.10 -2.53
CA LEU A 243 12.57 -3.78 -2.42
C LEU A 243 11.03 -3.86 -2.49
N PRO A 244 10.40 -4.50 -3.49
CA PRO A 244 8.94 -4.64 -3.53
C PRO A 244 8.41 -5.57 -2.42
N VAL A 245 9.18 -6.58 -1.97
CA VAL A 245 8.81 -7.41 -0.82
C VAL A 245 8.74 -6.55 0.45
N LEU A 246 9.73 -5.69 0.69
CA LEU A 246 9.71 -4.74 1.81
C LEU A 246 8.50 -3.80 1.70
N ALA A 247 8.24 -3.26 0.51
CA ALA A 247 7.10 -2.37 0.28
C ALA A 247 5.75 -3.05 0.62
N LYS A 248 5.59 -4.32 0.29
CA LYS A 248 4.38 -5.12 0.60
C LYS A 248 4.20 -5.43 2.10
N THR A 249 5.16 -5.11 2.97
CA THR A 249 4.98 -5.19 4.43
C THR A 249 4.34 -3.93 5.04
N SER A 250 4.20 -2.85 4.28
CA SER A 250 3.64 -1.57 4.77
C SER A 250 2.26 -1.68 5.44
N PRO A 251 1.32 -2.56 5.02
CA PRO A 251 0.02 -2.73 5.66
C PRO A 251 0.09 -3.09 7.15
N ILE A 252 1.13 -3.81 7.56
CA ILE A 252 1.37 -4.14 8.98
C ILE A 252 1.62 -2.86 9.77
N PHE A 253 2.52 -2.00 9.25
CA PHE A 253 2.87 -0.74 9.91
C PHE A 253 1.69 0.23 9.96
N HIS A 254 0.89 0.30 8.89
CA HIS A 254 -0.32 1.14 8.87
C HIS A 254 -1.29 0.71 9.98
N ALA A 255 -1.62 -0.58 10.09
CA ALA A 255 -2.52 -1.09 11.11
C ALA A 255 -1.99 -0.85 12.53
N VAL A 256 -0.72 -1.23 12.80
CA VAL A 256 -0.12 -1.13 14.14
C VAL A 256 0.07 0.33 14.57
N LEU A 257 0.64 1.16 13.70
CA LEU A 257 0.93 2.55 14.04
C LEU A 257 -0.34 3.38 14.19
N TYR A 258 -1.38 3.07 13.40
CA TYR A 258 -2.65 3.75 13.55
C TYR A 258 -3.35 3.36 14.85
N ALA A 259 -3.42 2.08 15.18
CA ALA A 259 -3.99 1.59 16.42
C ALA A 259 -3.24 2.14 17.66
N TYR A 260 -1.91 2.24 17.58
CA TYR A 260 -1.08 2.82 18.65
C TYR A 260 -1.23 4.34 18.77
N GLY A 261 -1.24 5.05 17.63
CA GLY A 261 -1.24 6.52 17.59
C GLY A 261 -2.59 7.17 17.87
N ASN A 262 -3.69 6.43 17.72
CA ASN A 262 -5.05 6.96 17.89
C ASN A 262 -5.78 6.24 19.04
N GLU A 263 -5.89 6.92 20.18
CA GLU A 263 -6.52 6.36 21.41
C GLU A 263 -7.97 5.92 21.18
N PHE A 264 -8.73 6.72 20.44
CA PHE A 264 -10.12 6.41 20.13
C PHE A 264 -10.25 5.16 19.26
N TYR A 265 -9.40 5.05 18.25
CA TYR A 265 -9.37 3.89 17.35
C TYR A 265 -8.94 2.61 18.09
N ARG A 266 -7.89 2.71 18.92
CA ARG A 266 -7.44 1.63 19.81
C ARG A 266 -8.54 1.18 20.78
N GLY A 267 -9.27 2.12 21.37
CA GLY A 267 -10.42 1.83 22.25
C GLY A 267 -11.53 1.08 21.52
N GLY A 268 -11.82 1.42 20.26
CA GLY A 268 -12.81 0.72 19.44
C GLY A 268 -12.39 -0.71 19.09
N ILE A 269 -11.10 -0.93 18.71
CA ILE A 269 -10.57 -2.28 18.50
C ILE A 269 -10.65 -3.10 19.80
N TRP A 270 -10.27 -2.52 20.92
CA TRP A 270 -10.36 -3.18 22.23
C TRP A 270 -11.80 -3.59 22.56
N GLN A 271 -12.77 -2.68 22.35
CA GLN A 271 -14.19 -2.97 22.54
C GLN A 271 -14.67 -4.12 21.63
N PHE A 272 -14.23 -4.15 20.37
CA PHE A 272 -14.55 -5.23 19.46
C PHE A 272 -13.99 -6.59 19.94
N LEU A 273 -12.74 -6.61 20.41
CA LEU A 273 -12.07 -7.85 20.81
C LEU A 273 -12.53 -8.39 22.16
N THR A 274 -12.89 -7.52 23.11
CA THR A 274 -13.19 -7.90 24.49
C THR A 274 -14.67 -7.78 24.86
N GLY A 275 -15.49 -7.12 24.05
CA GLY A 275 -16.87 -6.76 24.38
C GLY A 275 -17.00 -5.63 25.40
N HIS A 276 -15.90 -5.15 26.00
CA HIS A 276 -15.92 -4.13 27.03
C HIS A 276 -15.52 -2.76 26.50
N LYS A 277 -16.30 -1.71 26.84
CA LYS A 277 -15.96 -0.32 26.51
C LYS A 277 -14.67 0.07 27.25
N SER A 278 -13.67 0.56 26.50
CA SER A 278 -12.48 1.14 27.07
C SER A 278 -12.82 2.38 27.89
N ALA A 279 -12.04 2.66 28.95
CA ALA A 279 -12.15 3.90 29.74
C ALA A 279 -11.96 5.16 28.86
N GLU A 280 -11.26 5.04 27.76
CA GLU A 280 -11.01 6.08 26.74
C GLU A 280 -12.29 6.47 25.95
N HIS A 281 -13.29 5.59 25.87
CA HIS A 281 -14.59 5.88 25.27
C HIS A 281 -15.61 6.49 26.25
N LYS A 282 -15.25 6.66 27.52
CA LYS A 282 -16.12 7.23 28.55
C LYS A 282 -15.97 8.75 28.73
N LYS A 283 -15.05 9.37 28.00
CA LYS A 283 -14.86 10.82 27.91
C LYS A 283 -15.37 11.33 26.58
#